data_a6ae38ed2139cf525f8681ae6b7335ba
#
_entry.id   a6ae38ed2139cf525f8681ae6b7335ba
#
_cell.length_a   1.000
_cell.length_b   1.000
_cell.length_c   1.000
_cell.angle_alpha   90.00
_cell.angle_beta   90.00
_cell.angle_gamma   90.00
#
_symmetry.space_group_name_H-M   'P 1'
#
loop_
_entity.id
_entity.type
_entity.pdbx_description
1 polymer ?
#
loop_
_entity_poly.entity_id
_entity_poly.type
_entity_poly.pdbx_seq_one_letter_code
_entity_poly.pdbx_strand_id
1 'polypeptide(L)'
;MKILFVGDASNFHNTLATALRRIGHEVTVVSDGSRWMDTVRDINLSRGAGLSGAVRYVWDVVKTLPRLRGYDVVHLVNPIFLSLRPGKVRLVFDYLRKHNRSVFLSALGSDYDYVKACVEGKLLKYSEYMLGDTPTEYMQSAEAAEERRNSWLSETLRKHQRYVMQGIDGAVACLYEYYYVDERIIPNKLAYGGIPIDTESIKPHYIEDEPEKVNFFIGIQRGRSIYKGTDKLLAAARRVVAKYPERSALRVVENLPYEEYLKQMSESHVILDQLYSYTPATNALIAMAQGLVAVSGAEPEYYDFIGENKCRPIINVSPLVDGDIDAKLEWIVQNKHLLPRLSHESREFVMRHNDYMVVAQRHEEFWKKILKAKYET
;
A
#
# COMPACT_ATOMS: atom_id res chain seq x y z
N MET A 1 15.26 20.74 -0.73
CA MET A 1 13.87 21.25 -0.70
C MET A 1 13.35 21.12 0.73
N LYS A 2 12.38 21.96 1.08
CA LYS A 2 11.59 21.85 2.29
C LYS A 2 10.29 21.11 1.99
N ILE A 3 10.08 19.95 2.58
CA ILE A 3 9.01 19.00 2.23
C ILE A 3 8.12 18.76 3.44
N LEU A 4 6.81 18.78 3.23
CA LEU A 4 5.79 18.49 4.23
C LEU A 4 4.97 17.28 3.79
N PHE A 5 4.99 16.21 4.57
CA PHE A 5 4.05 15.10 4.44
C PHE A 5 2.87 15.28 5.38
N VAL A 6 1.64 15.13 4.88
CA VAL A 6 0.40 15.23 5.68
C VAL A 6 -0.41 13.95 5.58
N GLY A 7 -0.58 13.31 6.73
CA GLY A 7 -1.11 11.95 6.85
C GLY A 7 -0.04 10.90 6.60
N ASP A 8 -0.27 9.70 7.09
CA ASP A 8 0.54 8.50 6.80
C ASP A 8 -0.36 7.26 6.79
N ALA A 9 0.00 6.29 5.99
CA ALA A 9 -0.66 5.00 5.93
C ALA A 9 0.38 3.90 5.70
N SER A 10 0.34 2.85 6.51
CA SER A 10 1.26 1.72 6.42
C SER A 10 2.75 2.13 6.46
N ASN A 11 3.09 3.16 7.22
CA ASN A 11 4.45 3.71 7.35
C ASN A 11 5.04 4.27 6.04
N PHE A 12 4.21 4.58 5.06
CA PHE A 12 4.65 5.01 3.73
C PHE A 12 5.39 6.36 3.77
N HIS A 13 4.73 7.40 4.28
CA HIS A 13 5.32 8.75 4.32
C HIS A 13 6.51 8.84 5.27
N ASN A 14 6.49 8.16 6.39
CA ASN A 14 7.62 8.15 7.32
C ASN A 14 8.84 7.45 6.71
N THR A 15 8.66 6.31 6.02
CA THR A 15 9.75 5.61 5.33
C THR A 15 10.33 6.48 4.21
N LEU A 16 9.46 7.11 3.41
CA LEU A 16 9.87 8.04 2.35
C LEU A 16 10.60 9.27 2.92
N ALA A 17 10.11 9.83 4.03
CA ALA A 17 10.75 10.94 4.71
C ALA A 17 12.16 10.59 5.20
N THR A 18 12.36 9.36 5.67
CA THR A 18 13.69 8.89 6.09
C THR A 18 14.68 8.92 4.93
N ALA A 19 14.30 8.40 3.76
CA ALA A 19 15.13 8.45 2.56
C ALA A 19 15.43 9.89 2.12
N LEU A 20 14.40 10.74 2.06
CA LEU A 20 14.55 12.14 1.63
C LEU A 20 15.43 12.96 2.57
N ARG A 21 15.39 12.72 3.88
CA ARG A 21 16.32 13.33 4.85
C ARG A 21 17.77 12.90 4.60
N ARG A 22 18.00 11.65 4.24
CA ARG A 22 19.34 11.12 3.93
C ARG A 22 19.96 11.77 2.69
N ILE A 23 19.15 12.14 1.70
CA ILE A 23 19.62 12.86 0.50
C ILE A 23 19.63 14.39 0.69
N GLY A 24 19.45 14.86 1.92
CA GLY A 24 19.68 16.26 2.29
C GLY A 24 18.46 17.19 2.21
N HIS A 25 17.23 16.63 2.21
CA HIS A 25 16.02 17.45 2.29
C HIS A 25 15.61 17.74 3.75
N GLU A 26 15.01 18.91 3.98
CA GLU A 26 14.31 19.23 5.22
C GLU A 26 12.90 18.67 5.14
N VAL A 27 12.59 17.64 5.93
CA VAL A 27 11.30 16.94 5.84
C VAL A 27 10.57 16.98 7.16
N THR A 28 9.30 17.37 7.12
CA THR A 28 8.37 17.35 8.26
C THR A 28 7.24 16.37 7.97
N VAL A 29 6.97 15.44 8.89
CA VAL A 29 5.86 14.48 8.83
C VAL A 29 4.81 14.84 9.86
N VAL A 30 3.57 15.06 9.40
CA VAL A 30 2.39 15.34 10.22
C VAL A 30 1.40 14.20 10.04
N SER A 31 1.22 13.36 11.05
CA SER A 31 0.34 12.20 10.96
C SER A 31 -0.23 11.74 12.30
N ASP A 32 -1.08 10.72 12.27
CA ASP A 32 -1.52 9.96 13.45
C ASP A 32 -0.62 8.75 13.76
N GLY A 33 0.51 8.60 13.03
CA GLY A 33 1.46 7.51 13.20
C GLY A 33 1.01 6.20 12.55
N SER A 34 0.22 6.24 11.48
CA SER A 34 -0.31 5.02 10.83
C SER A 34 -1.09 4.12 11.80
N ARG A 35 -1.78 4.73 12.76
CA ARG A 35 -2.64 4.08 13.77
C ARG A 35 -1.89 3.04 14.63
N TRP A 36 -2.16 1.74 14.41
CA TRP A 36 -1.62 0.64 15.23
C TRP A 36 -0.10 0.46 15.12
N MET A 37 0.54 0.99 14.08
CA MET A 37 1.99 0.91 13.88
C MET A 37 2.75 1.94 14.72
N ASP A 38 2.09 3.01 15.18
CA ASP A 38 2.63 4.13 15.96
C ASP A 38 3.98 4.64 15.42
N THR A 39 4.02 4.88 14.10
CA THR A 39 5.24 5.29 13.39
C THR A 39 5.74 6.67 13.81
N VAL A 40 7.03 6.92 13.64
CA VAL A 40 7.68 8.19 13.99
C VAL A 40 7.08 9.34 13.16
N ARG A 41 6.85 10.48 13.80
CA ARG A 41 6.30 11.70 13.21
C ARG A 41 6.80 12.94 13.92
N ASP A 42 6.90 14.06 13.20
CA ASP A 42 7.37 15.32 13.78
C ASP A 42 6.21 16.07 14.46
N ILE A 43 5.00 15.96 13.93
CA ILE A 43 3.79 16.56 14.49
C ILE A 43 2.72 15.48 14.58
N ASN A 44 2.29 15.21 15.81
CA ASN A 44 1.20 14.26 16.05
C ASN A 44 -0.16 14.92 15.90
N LEU A 45 -0.99 14.37 15.01
CA LEU A 45 -2.41 14.74 14.82
C LEU A 45 -3.29 13.50 14.93
N SER A 46 -3.27 12.86 16.10
CA SER A 46 -4.12 11.70 16.40
C SER A 46 -5.48 12.16 16.93
N ARG A 47 -6.55 11.58 16.36
CA ARG A 47 -7.91 11.87 16.80
C ARG A 47 -8.32 10.93 17.95
N GLY A 48 -8.62 11.51 19.11
CA GLY A 48 -9.21 10.77 20.23
C GLY A 48 -10.66 10.33 19.97
N ALA A 49 -11.14 9.42 20.80
CA ALA A 49 -12.50 8.88 20.71
C ALA A 49 -13.58 9.92 21.13
N GLY A 50 -14.79 9.74 20.62
CA GLY A 50 -15.97 10.52 20.99
C GLY A 50 -15.98 11.97 20.50
N LEU A 51 -16.95 12.75 21.00
CA LEU A 51 -17.13 14.16 20.64
C LEU A 51 -16.02 15.05 21.16
N SER A 52 -15.59 14.85 22.40
CA SER A 52 -14.47 15.62 22.99
C SER A 52 -13.17 15.42 22.21
N GLY A 53 -12.86 14.18 21.82
CA GLY A 53 -11.73 13.87 20.94
C GLY A 53 -11.84 14.53 19.58
N ALA A 54 -13.04 14.60 19.00
CA ALA A 54 -13.27 15.28 17.73
C ALA A 54 -13.09 16.80 17.83
N VAL A 55 -13.57 17.44 18.89
CA VAL A 55 -13.40 18.89 19.14
C VAL A 55 -11.92 19.21 19.34
N ARG A 56 -11.24 18.45 20.20
CA ARG A 56 -9.81 18.61 20.45
C ARG A 56 -9.01 18.45 19.16
N TYR A 57 -9.30 17.44 18.35
CA TYR A 57 -8.63 17.22 17.07
C TYR A 57 -8.77 18.42 16.11
N VAL A 58 -9.96 19.01 15.99
CA VAL A 58 -10.16 20.23 15.19
C VAL A 58 -9.31 21.38 15.72
N TRP A 59 -9.24 21.55 17.03
CA TRP A 59 -8.39 22.56 17.66
C TRP A 59 -6.91 22.32 17.38
N ASP A 60 -6.44 21.07 17.52
CA ASP A 60 -5.04 20.69 17.26
C ASP A 60 -4.67 20.94 15.79
N VAL A 61 -5.57 20.62 14.85
CA VAL A 61 -5.39 20.93 13.42
C VAL A 61 -5.24 22.44 13.21
N VAL A 62 -6.18 23.25 13.74
CA VAL A 62 -6.15 24.71 13.58
C VAL A 62 -4.88 25.32 14.19
N LYS A 63 -4.48 24.88 15.37
CA LYS A 63 -3.26 25.33 16.06
C LYS A 63 -1.99 24.95 15.28
N THR A 64 -2.03 23.87 14.51
CA THR A 64 -0.90 23.38 13.72
C THR A 64 -0.74 24.12 12.40
N LEU A 65 -1.82 24.66 11.80
CA LEU A 65 -1.79 25.31 10.48
C LEU A 65 -0.64 26.32 10.29
N PRO A 66 -0.31 27.24 11.23
CA PRO A 66 0.79 28.17 11.04
C PRO A 66 2.16 27.53 10.82
N ARG A 67 2.34 26.26 11.25
CA ARG A 67 3.57 25.49 11.08
C ARG A 67 3.62 24.77 9.72
N LEU A 68 2.50 24.68 9.00
CA LEU A 68 2.35 23.98 7.72
C LEU A 68 2.45 24.91 6.52
N ARG A 69 3.33 25.93 6.58
CA ARG A 69 3.53 26.91 5.52
C ARG A 69 5.00 27.10 5.14
N GLY A 70 5.24 27.56 3.92
CA GLY A 70 6.60 27.86 3.45
C GLY A 70 7.37 26.61 2.99
N TYR A 71 6.66 25.56 2.59
CA TYR A 71 7.26 24.36 2.01
C TYR A 71 7.31 24.45 0.48
N ASP A 72 8.37 23.89 -0.10
CA ASP A 72 8.47 23.74 -1.55
C ASP A 72 7.50 22.69 -2.07
N VAL A 73 7.35 21.59 -1.30
CA VAL A 73 6.48 20.47 -1.60
C VAL A 73 5.64 20.14 -0.38
N VAL A 74 4.33 20.13 -0.53
CA VAL A 74 3.38 19.47 0.39
C VAL A 74 2.91 18.21 -0.30
N HIS A 75 2.98 17.06 0.38
CA HIS A 75 2.54 15.78 -0.15
C HIS A 75 1.50 15.16 0.79
N LEU A 76 0.29 14.99 0.28
CA LEU A 76 -0.87 14.47 1.00
C LEU A 76 -0.94 12.96 0.84
N VAL A 77 -1.31 12.21 1.91
CA VAL A 77 -1.38 10.73 1.86
C VAL A 77 -2.47 10.21 0.93
N ASN A 78 -3.59 10.91 0.86
CA ASN A 78 -4.72 10.67 -0.04
C ASN A 78 -5.67 11.88 -0.01
N PRO A 79 -6.79 11.89 -0.76
CA PRO A 79 -7.73 13.02 -0.72
C PRO A 79 -8.33 13.32 0.65
N ILE A 80 -8.44 12.31 1.53
CA ILE A 80 -8.90 12.48 2.93
C ILE A 80 -7.71 12.36 3.89
N PHE A 81 -6.74 13.23 3.74
CA PHE A 81 -5.46 13.23 4.47
C PHE A 81 -5.56 13.59 5.97
N LEU A 82 -6.74 13.94 6.48
CA LEU A 82 -7.02 14.22 7.88
C LEU A 82 -8.32 13.53 8.33
N SER A 83 -8.41 13.15 9.59
CA SER A 83 -9.60 12.54 10.19
C SER A 83 -10.74 13.56 10.41
N LEU A 84 -11.07 14.34 9.36
CA LEU A 84 -12.11 15.35 9.31
C LEU A 84 -13.17 15.01 8.24
N ARG A 85 -14.35 15.63 8.35
CA ARG A 85 -15.34 15.57 7.28
C ARG A 85 -14.81 16.26 6.01
N PRO A 86 -15.16 15.80 4.80
CA PRO A 86 -14.63 16.32 3.53
C PRO A 86 -14.64 17.85 3.39
N GLY A 87 -15.72 18.52 3.82
CA GLY A 87 -15.80 19.99 3.78
C GLY A 87 -14.73 20.69 4.65
N LYS A 88 -14.37 20.13 5.81
CA LYS A 88 -13.30 20.67 6.66
C LYS A 88 -11.92 20.33 6.12
N VAL A 89 -11.73 19.14 5.54
CA VAL A 89 -10.49 18.76 4.84
C VAL A 89 -10.22 19.75 3.71
N ARG A 90 -11.26 20.17 2.96
CA ARG A 90 -11.14 21.17 1.89
C ARG A 90 -10.57 22.50 2.38
N LEU A 91 -11.02 23.00 3.53
CA LEU A 91 -10.48 24.26 4.10
C LEU A 91 -8.99 24.17 4.42
N VAL A 92 -8.55 23.02 4.95
CA VAL A 92 -7.11 22.78 5.18
C VAL A 92 -6.35 22.65 3.87
N PHE A 93 -6.92 21.96 2.88
CA PHE A 93 -6.34 21.85 1.54
C PHE A 93 -6.13 23.22 0.89
N ASP A 94 -7.12 24.10 0.96
CA ASP A 94 -7.03 25.47 0.42
C ASP A 94 -5.96 26.29 1.15
N TYR A 95 -5.87 26.13 2.48
CA TYR A 95 -4.81 26.73 3.28
C TYR A 95 -3.42 26.25 2.81
N LEU A 96 -3.22 24.93 2.64
CA LEU A 96 -1.95 24.37 2.20
C LEU A 96 -1.57 24.86 0.81
N ARG A 97 -2.51 24.91 -0.13
CA ARG A 97 -2.28 25.44 -1.48
C ARG A 97 -1.89 26.91 -1.48
N LYS A 98 -2.51 27.72 -0.63
CA LYS A 98 -2.26 29.17 -0.56
C LYS A 98 -0.90 29.51 0.04
N HIS A 99 -0.40 28.69 0.97
CA HIS A 99 0.77 29.05 1.79
C HIS A 99 2.02 28.24 1.48
N ASN A 100 1.98 27.35 0.48
CA ASN A 100 3.09 26.54 0.04
C ASN A 100 3.27 26.62 -1.48
N ARG A 101 4.43 26.22 -1.96
CA ARG A 101 4.79 26.37 -3.37
C ARG A 101 4.06 25.35 -4.27
N SER A 102 3.90 24.11 -3.80
CA SER A 102 3.22 23.06 -4.56
C SER A 102 2.54 22.05 -3.63
N VAL A 103 1.48 21.41 -4.12
CA VAL A 103 0.75 20.36 -3.39
C VAL A 103 0.61 19.12 -4.28
N PHE A 104 1.13 18.02 -3.79
CA PHE A 104 1.05 16.71 -4.41
C PHE A 104 0.20 15.76 -3.58
N LEU A 105 -0.16 14.62 -4.17
CA LEU A 105 -0.97 13.57 -3.56
C LEU A 105 -0.29 12.21 -3.76
N SER A 106 -0.30 11.34 -2.75
CA SER A 106 -0.11 9.92 -2.95
C SER A 106 -1.43 9.29 -3.35
N ALA A 107 -1.46 8.55 -4.48
CA ALA A 107 -2.54 7.62 -4.74
C ALA A 107 -2.26 6.36 -3.91
N LEU A 108 -2.77 6.38 -2.67
CA LEU A 108 -2.50 5.40 -1.64
C LEU A 108 -3.77 5.10 -0.84
N GLY A 109 -4.21 3.85 -0.91
CA GLY A 109 -5.44 3.38 -0.27
C GLY A 109 -6.70 3.69 -1.08
N SER A 110 -7.85 3.34 -0.51
CA SER A 110 -9.15 3.56 -1.16
C SER A 110 -9.49 5.04 -1.26
N ASP A 111 -10.04 5.43 -2.39
CA ASP A 111 -10.68 6.71 -2.64
C ASP A 111 -11.93 6.53 -3.50
N TYR A 112 -12.59 7.61 -3.89
CA TYR A 112 -13.82 7.52 -4.69
C TYR A 112 -13.58 6.86 -6.05
N ASP A 113 -12.57 7.28 -6.77
CA ASP A 113 -12.37 6.84 -8.16
C ASP A 113 -11.88 5.39 -8.24
N TYR A 114 -10.98 5.00 -7.35
CA TYR A 114 -10.53 3.61 -7.25
C TYR A 114 -11.66 2.66 -6.84
N VAL A 115 -12.40 2.98 -5.77
CA VAL A 115 -13.53 2.13 -5.33
C VAL A 115 -14.62 2.07 -6.39
N LYS A 116 -14.88 3.17 -7.11
CA LYS A 116 -15.80 3.18 -8.23
C LYS A 116 -15.36 2.22 -9.34
N ALA A 117 -14.10 2.27 -9.74
CA ALA A 117 -13.52 1.37 -10.74
C ALA A 117 -13.64 -0.10 -10.33
N CYS A 118 -13.35 -0.41 -9.05
CA CYS A 118 -13.48 -1.75 -8.49
C CYS A 118 -14.92 -2.27 -8.49
N VAL A 119 -15.87 -1.41 -8.11
CA VAL A 119 -17.31 -1.78 -8.04
C VAL A 119 -17.93 -1.91 -9.43
N GLU A 120 -17.52 -1.08 -10.39
CA GLU A 120 -18.02 -1.18 -11.77
C GLU A 120 -17.50 -2.41 -12.51
N GLY A 121 -16.37 -2.99 -12.12
CA GLY A 121 -15.79 -4.22 -12.70
C GLY A 121 -15.41 -4.13 -14.18
N LYS A 122 -15.33 -2.92 -14.75
CA LYS A 122 -15.09 -2.72 -16.18
C LYS A 122 -13.64 -2.41 -16.52
N LEU A 123 -12.94 -1.79 -15.60
CA LEU A 123 -11.59 -1.31 -15.82
C LEU A 123 -10.55 -2.32 -15.34
N LEU A 124 -10.80 -2.94 -14.20
CA LEU A 124 -9.97 -3.96 -13.59
C LEU A 124 -10.58 -5.34 -13.88
N LYS A 125 -9.75 -6.35 -14.18
CA LYS A 125 -10.20 -7.74 -14.41
C LYS A 125 -10.86 -8.33 -13.18
N TYR A 126 -10.37 -7.94 -12.00
CA TYR A 126 -10.90 -8.33 -10.69
C TYR A 126 -10.54 -7.28 -9.63
N SER A 127 -11.22 -7.35 -8.53
CA SER A 127 -10.94 -6.58 -7.32
C SER A 127 -11.56 -7.30 -6.12
N GLU A 128 -11.42 -6.73 -4.94
CA GLU A 128 -12.16 -7.17 -3.76
C GLU A 128 -13.70 -7.09 -3.92
N TYR A 129 -14.18 -6.32 -4.88
CA TYR A 129 -15.63 -6.17 -5.15
C TYR A 129 -16.14 -7.06 -6.27
N MET A 130 -15.37 -7.22 -7.35
CA MET A 130 -15.82 -7.90 -8.56
C MET A 130 -14.76 -8.87 -9.10
N LEU A 131 -15.22 -10.02 -9.62
CA LEU A 131 -14.45 -10.99 -10.41
C LEU A 131 -15.01 -10.99 -11.83
N GLY A 132 -14.45 -10.18 -12.72
CA GLY A 132 -15.12 -9.85 -13.99
C GLY A 132 -16.49 -9.25 -13.71
N ASP A 133 -17.54 -9.88 -14.23
CA ASP A 133 -18.92 -9.46 -14.03
C ASP A 133 -19.59 -10.06 -12.76
N THR A 134 -18.89 -10.88 -11.99
CA THR A 134 -19.44 -11.59 -10.82
C THR A 134 -19.07 -10.86 -9.53
N PRO A 135 -20.05 -10.49 -8.68
CA PRO A 135 -19.77 -9.89 -7.38
C PRO A 135 -19.08 -10.88 -6.44
N THR A 136 -18.06 -10.41 -5.72
CA THR A 136 -17.40 -11.19 -4.67
C THR A 136 -18.29 -11.34 -3.43
N GLU A 137 -17.89 -12.22 -2.52
CA GLU A 137 -18.51 -12.34 -1.20
C GLU A 137 -18.44 -11.02 -0.41
N TYR A 138 -17.31 -10.31 -0.49
CA TYR A 138 -17.17 -8.99 0.12
C TYR A 138 -18.16 -7.98 -0.46
N MET A 139 -18.30 -7.91 -1.80
CA MET A 139 -19.28 -7.03 -2.46
C MET A 139 -20.71 -7.25 -1.95
N GLN A 140 -21.06 -8.49 -1.60
CA GLN A 140 -22.39 -8.87 -1.11
C GLN A 140 -22.56 -8.66 0.40
N SER A 141 -21.49 -8.37 1.13
CA SER A 141 -21.53 -8.16 2.59
C SER A 141 -22.24 -6.85 2.97
N ALA A 142 -22.81 -6.82 4.19
CA ALA A 142 -23.38 -5.60 4.75
C ALA A 142 -22.34 -4.48 4.93
N GLU A 143 -21.10 -4.84 5.31
CA GLU A 143 -19.97 -3.94 5.47
C GLU A 143 -19.64 -3.22 4.15
N ALA A 144 -19.47 -3.96 3.06
CA ALA A 144 -19.22 -3.37 1.76
C ALA A 144 -20.39 -2.50 1.28
N ALA A 145 -21.63 -2.88 1.58
CA ALA A 145 -22.81 -2.09 1.24
C ALA A 145 -22.84 -0.75 1.98
N GLU A 146 -22.45 -0.74 3.25
CA GLU A 146 -22.35 0.48 4.06
C GLU A 146 -21.20 1.38 3.60
N GLU A 147 -20.00 0.80 3.38
CA GLU A 147 -18.84 1.54 2.87
C GLU A 147 -19.13 2.23 1.53
N ARG A 148 -19.79 1.54 0.61
CA ARG A 148 -20.15 2.13 -0.69
C ARG A 148 -21.13 3.29 -0.56
N ARG A 149 -22.20 3.14 0.25
CA ARG A 149 -23.25 4.15 0.36
C ARG A 149 -22.85 5.35 1.17
N ASN A 150 -22.22 5.12 2.32
CA ASN A 150 -22.02 6.14 3.34
C ASN A 150 -20.60 6.73 3.34
N SER A 151 -19.67 6.08 2.65
CA SER A 151 -18.27 6.49 2.62
C SER A 151 -17.78 6.72 1.19
N TRP A 152 -17.23 5.71 0.56
CA TRP A 152 -16.44 5.86 -0.67
C TRP A 152 -17.23 6.38 -1.86
N LEU A 153 -18.44 5.88 -2.13
CA LEU A 153 -19.25 6.29 -3.29
C LEU A 153 -20.29 7.37 -2.97
N SER A 154 -20.21 8.02 -1.82
CA SER A 154 -21.09 9.12 -1.50
C SER A 154 -20.84 10.34 -2.40
N GLU A 155 -21.91 11.07 -2.70
CA GLU A 155 -21.84 12.31 -3.50
C GLU A 155 -20.92 13.36 -2.85
N THR A 156 -20.86 13.37 -1.52
CA THR A 156 -19.98 14.27 -0.77
C THR A 156 -18.52 13.95 -1.04
N LEU A 157 -18.14 12.66 -1.03
CA LEU A 157 -16.77 12.25 -1.30
C LEU A 157 -16.43 12.45 -2.78
N ARG A 158 -17.34 12.14 -3.70
CA ARG A 158 -17.16 12.41 -5.13
C ARG A 158 -16.81 13.88 -5.41
N LYS A 159 -17.58 14.81 -4.81
CA LYS A 159 -17.32 16.26 -4.95
C LYS A 159 -16.00 16.67 -4.31
N HIS A 160 -15.64 16.07 -3.19
CA HIS A 160 -14.37 16.34 -2.51
C HIS A 160 -13.19 15.83 -3.32
N GLN A 161 -13.23 14.58 -3.78
CA GLN A 161 -12.20 13.96 -4.63
C GLN A 161 -11.92 14.84 -5.85
N ARG A 162 -12.97 15.16 -6.62
CA ARG A 162 -12.83 16.04 -7.80
C ARG A 162 -12.18 17.38 -7.45
N TYR A 163 -12.57 18.00 -6.33
CA TYR A 163 -12.00 19.27 -5.90
C TYR A 163 -10.50 19.17 -5.61
N VAL A 164 -10.09 18.11 -4.89
CA VAL A 164 -8.67 17.88 -4.55
C VAL A 164 -7.88 17.57 -5.83
N MET A 165 -8.35 16.64 -6.67
CA MET A 165 -7.66 16.24 -7.90
C MET A 165 -7.48 17.39 -8.90
N GLN A 166 -8.43 18.33 -8.97
CA GLN A 166 -8.28 19.55 -9.77
C GLN A 166 -7.26 20.51 -9.17
N GLY A 167 -7.12 20.53 -7.85
CA GLY A 167 -6.30 21.49 -7.14
C GLY A 167 -4.85 21.08 -6.89
N ILE A 168 -4.49 19.83 -7.02
CA ILE A 168 -3.10 19.35 -6.86
C ILE A 168 -2.25 19.67 -8.09
N ASP A 169 -0.95 19.82 -7.87
CA ASP A 169 0.04 19.99 -8.94
C ASP A 169 0.40 18.64 -9.59
N GLY A 170 0.33 17.53 -8.83
CA GLY A 170 0.54 16.18 -9.33
C GLY A 170 0.21 15.12 -8.29
N ALA A 171 0.18 13.85 -8.72
CA ALA A 171 0.02 12.70 -7.86
C ALA A 171 1.09 11.63 -8.15
N VAL A 172 1.39 10.81 -7.14
CA VAL A 172 2.31 9.66 -7.26
C VAL A 172 1.60 8.42 -6.78
N ALA A 173 1.38 7.46 -7.67
CA ALA A 173 0.75 6.20 -7.35
C ALA A 173 1.76 5.21 -6.74
N CYS A 174 1.35 4.51 -5.69
CA CYS A 174 2.19 3.52 -5.01
C CYS A 174 1.99 2.09 -5.53
N LEU A 175 0.84 1.78 -6.14
CA LEU A 175 0.51 0.50 -6.76
C LEU A 175 0.12 0.70 -8.22
N TYR A 176 0.32 -0.34 -9.05
CA TYR A 176 -0.04 -0.32 -10.47
C TYR A 176 -1.55 -0.08 -10.66
N GLU A 177 -2.39 -0.77 -9.91
CA GLU A 177 -3.85 -0.62 -10.00
C GLU A 177 -4.34 0.79 -9.67
N TYR A 178 -3.70 1.51 -8.76
CA TYR A 178 -4.01 2.93 -8.51
C TYR A 178 -3.54 3.81 -9.67
N TYR A 179 -2.32 3.58 -10.18
CA TYR A 179 -1.84 4.27 -11.37
C TYR A 179 -2.78 4.08 -12.55
N TYR A 180 -3.20 2.84 -12.80
CA TYR A 180 -4.05 2.46 -13.92
C TYR A 180 -5.43 3.13 -13.88
N VAL A 181 -5.98 3.37 -12.70
CA VAL A 181 -7.23 4.13 -12.52
C VAL A 181 -6.98 5.63 -12.69
N ASP A 182 -5.99 6.19 -12.00
CA ASP A 182 -5.76 7.64 -11.93
C ASP A 182 -5.23 8.23 -13.23
N GLU A 183 -4.52 7.45 -14.06
CA GLU A 183 -4.05 7.88 -15.37
C GLU A 183 -5.19 8.36 -16.28
N ARG A 184 -6.38 7.84 -16.09
CA ARG A 184 -7.60 8.25 -16.84
C ARG A 184 -8.21 9.54 -16.33
N ILE A 185 -7.84 9.97 -15.12
CA ILE A 185 -8.40 11.14 -14.44
C ILE A 185 -7.44 12.31 -14.53
N ILE A 186 -6.13 12.08 -14.32
CA ILE A 186 -5.08 13.10 -14.29
C ILE A 186 -3.84 12.68 -15.10
N PRO A 187 -3.96 12.31 -16.40
CA PRO A 187 -2.89 11.69 -17.18
C PRO A 187 -1.58 12.50 -17.22
N ASN A 188 -1.68 13.84 -17.20
CA ASN A 188 -0.51 14.73 -17.31
C ASN A 188 0.10 15.12 -15.95
N LYS A 189 -0.47 14.64 -14.86
CA LYS A 189 -0.09 14.99 -13.48
C LYS A 189 0.21 13.77 -12.62
N LEU A 190 0.38 12.59 -13.22
CA LEU A 190 0.56 11.33 -12.52
C LEU A 190 1.96 10.77 -12.77
N ALA A 191 2.55 10.20 -11.71
CA ALA A 191 3.74 9.36 -11.77
C ALA A 191 3.54 8.07 -10.98
N TYR A 192 4.39 7.07 -11.23
CA TYR A 192 4.49 5.88 -10.42
C TYR A 192 5.72 5.95 -9.52
N GLY A 193 5.54 5.80 -8.22
CA GLY A 193 6.62 5.80 -7.24
C GLY A 193 6.98 4.42 -6.72
N GLY A 194 6.00 3.56 -6.51
CA GLY A 194 6.12 2.31 -5.76
C GLY A 194 5.98 2.50 -4.25
N ILE A 195 5.96 1.42 -3.49
CA ILE A 195 5.94 1.45 -2.02
C ILE A 195 7.38 1.49 -1.50
N PRO A 196 7.75 2.47 -0.64
CA PRO A 196 9.09 2.55 -0.07
C PRO A 196 9.28 1.50 1.03
N ILE A 197 10.30 0.67 0.91
CA ILE A 197 10.74 -0.31 1.90
C ILE A 197 12.14 0.05 2.35
N ASP A 198 12.35 0.23 3.65
CA ASP A 198 13.69 0.44 4.22
C ASP A 198 14.45 -0.89 4.24
N THR A 199 15.07 -1.22 3.12
CA THR A 199 15.80 -2.48 2.95
C THR A 199 17.09 -2.54 3.77
N GLU A 200 17.61 -1.40 4.22
CA GLU A 200 18.81 -1.36 5.06
C GLU A 200 18.51 -1.79 6.51
N SER A 201 17.36 -1.39 7.07
CA SER A 201 16.96 -1.79 8.41
C SER A 201 16.48 -3.25 8.47
N ILE A 202 16.05 -3.81 7.36
CA ILE A 202 15.55 -5.19 7.27
C ILE A 202 16.73 -6.15 7.01
N LYS A 203 17.07 -6.96 8.01
CA LYS A 203 18.06 -8.02 7.84
C LYS A 203 17.46 -9.16 7.02
N PRO A 204 18.14 -9.62 5.96
CA PRO A 204 17.68 -10.79 5.21
C PRO A 204 17.91 -12.08 6.00
N HIS A 205 17.00 -13.00 5.83
CA HIS A 205 17.06 -14.38 6.31
C HIS A 205 16.84 -15.28 5.09
N TYR A 206 17.90 -15.41 4.29
CA TYR A 206 17.80 -16.20 3.06
C TYR A 206 17.57 -17.67 3.34
N ILE A 207 16.84 -18.31 2.45
CA ILE A 207 16.72 -19.76 2.39
C ILE A 207 17.96 -20.24 1.62
N GLU A 208 18.98 -20.69 2.34
CA GLU A 208 20.26 -21.04 1.72
C GLU A 208 20.23 -22.44 1.07
N ASP A 209 19.52 -23.38 1.70
CA ASP A 209 19.39 -24.76 1.25
C ASP A 209 17.93 -25.14 1.00
N GLU A 210 17.71 -26.23 0.29
CA GLU A 210 16.37 -26.81 0.12
C GLU A 210 15.80 -27.20 1.51
N PRO A 211 14.68 -26.59 1.96
CA PRO A 211 14.14 -26.88 3.27
C PRO A 211 13.51 -28.29 3.33
N GLU A 212 13.63 -28.97 4.45
CA GLU A 212 12.92 -30.25 4.68
C GLU A 212 11.42 -30.05 4.51
N LYS A 213 10.88 -29.01 5.16
CA LYS A 213 9.46 -28.60 5.08
C LYS A 213 9.34 -27.16 4.62
N VAL A 214 8.39 -26.89 3.74
CA VAL A 214 7.99 -25.53 3.37
C VAL A 214 7.14 -24.95 4.48
N ASN A 215 7.62 -23.92 5.16
CA ASN A 215 6.89 -23.20 6.19
C ASN A 215 6.12 -22.04 5.57
N PHE A 216 4.80 -22.16 5.41
CA PHE A 216 3.92 -21.07 5.02
C PHE A 216 3.59 -20.20 6.22
N PHE A 217 3.50 -18.90 5.98
CA PHE A 217 3.10 -17.88 6.95
C PHE A 217 1.91 -17.08 6.43
N ILE A 218 0.92 -16.86 7.26
CA ILE A 218 -0.21 -15.98 6.96
C ILE A 218 -0.58 -15.12 8.16
N GLY A 219 -0.63 -13.81 7.95
CA GLY A 219 -1.14 -12.85 8.91
C GLY A 219 -2.61 -12.52 8.65
N ILE A 220 -3.48 -12.81 9.60
CA ILE A 220 -4.92 -12.55 9.50
C ILE A 220 -5.25 -11.26 10.25
N GLN A 221 -5.81 -10.31 9.54
CA GLN A 221 -6.42 -9.12 10.11
C GLN A 221 -7.93 -9.35 10.21
N ARG A 222 -8.45 -9.52 11.43
CA ARG A 222 -9.90 -9.68 11.65
C ARG A 222 -10.66 -8.51 11.04
N GLY A 223 -11.80 -8.81 10.42
CA GLY A 223 -12.63 -7.82 9.72
C GLY A 223 -12.14 -7.41 8.33
N ARG A 224 -10.94 -7.86 7.88
CA ARG A 224 -10.46 -7.60 6.51
C ARG A 224 -10.11 -8.86 5.73
N SER A 225 -10.40 -10.03 6.28
CA SER A 225 -10.01 -11.32 5.67
C SER A 225 -10.71 -11.53 4.34
N ILE A 226 -12.02 -11.37 4.29
CA ILE A 226 -12.82 -11.49 3.05
C ILE A 226 -12.44 -10.40 2.04
N TYR A 227 -12.21 -9.16 2.52
CA TYR A 227 -11.74 -8.04 1.70
C TYR A 227 -10.42 -8.32 0.99
N LYS A 228 -9.45 -8.92 1.69
CA LYS A 228 -8.13 -9.26 1.14
C LYS A 228 -8.09 -10.62 0.45
N GLY A 229 -9.08 -11.47 0.63
CA GLY A 229 -9.08 -12.87 0.21
C GLY A 229 -8.14 -13.77 1.03
N THR A 230 -7.70 -13.32 2.22
CA THR A 230 -6.84 -14.14 3.09
C THR A 230 -7.56 -15.34 3.69
N ASP A 231 -8.87 -15.30 3.78
CA ASP A 231 -9.73 -16.47 4.12
C ASP A 231 -9.58 -17.59 3.08
N LYS A 232 -9.55 -17.25 1.78
CA LYS A 232 -9.37 -18.21 0.68
C LYS A 232 -7.94 -18.76 0.64
N LEU A 233 -6.94 -17.90 0.83
CA LEU A 233 -5.53 -18.29 0.94
C LEU A 233 -5.32 -19.23 2.13
N LEU A 234 -5.90 -18.92 3.29
CA LEU A 234 -5.82 -19.76 4.49
C LEU A 234 -6.48 -21.13 4.29
N ALA A 235 -7.66 -21.15 3.66
CA ALA A 235 -8.37 -22.40 3.38
C ALA A 235 -7.56 -23.31 2.44
N ALA A 236 -6.99 -22.75 1.38
CA ALA A 236 -6.14 -23.48 0.45
C ALA A 236 -4.85 -23.99 1.13
N ALA A 237 -4.17 -23.15 1.91
CA ALA A 237 -2.97 -23.54 2.65
C ALA A 237 -3.25 -24.70 3.62
N ARG A 238 -4.39 -24.69 4.31
CA ARG A 238 -4.81 -25.81 5.18
C ARG A 238 -5.01 -27.12 4.40
N ARG A 239 -5.63 -27.06 3.21
CA ARG A 239 -5.79 -28.26 2.35
C ARG A 239 -4.43 -28.79 1.89
N VAL A 240 -3.55 -27.92 1.42
CA VAL A 240 -2.23 -28.32 0.93
C VAL A 240 -1.36 -28.90 2.04
N VAL A 241 -1.36 -28.29 3.23
CA VAL A 241 -0.60 -28.83 4.39
C VAL A 241 -1.19 -30.17 4.87
N ALA A 242 -2.51 -30.33 4.85
CA ALA A 242 -3.14 -31.62 5.16
C ALA A 242 -2.78 -32.71 4.13
N LYS A 243 -2.59 -32.33 2.85
CA LYS A 243 -2.18 -33.26 1.78
C LYS A 243 -0.68 -33.63 1.86
N TYR A 244 0.16 -32.70 2.32
CA TYR A 244 1.62 -32.87 2.39
C TYR A 244 2.21 -32.60 3.78
N PRO A 245 1.74 -33.31 4.85
CA PRO A 245 2.09 -32.97 6.23
C PRO A 245 3.58 -33.15 6.56
N GLU A 246 4.27 -34.06 5.86
CA GLU A 246 5.71 -34.28 6.03
C GLU A 246 6.58 -33.26 5.26
N ARG A 247 5.99 -32.52 4.31
CA ARG A 247 6.72 -31.63 3.41
C ARG A 247 6.33 -30.15 3.58
N SER A 248 5.31 -29.85 4.36
CA SER A 248 4.84 -28.49 4.56
C SER A 248 4.27 -28.27 5.96
N ALA A 249 4.30 -27.01 6.41
CA ALA A 249 3.67 -26.55 7.64
C ALA A 249 3.05 -25.16 7.41
N LEU A 250 2.10 -24.78 8.26
CA LEU A 250 1.41 -23.50 8.19
C LEU A 250 1.44 -22.82 9.55
N ARG A 251 1.96 -21.58 9.57
CA ARG A 251 1.89 -20.67 10.70
C ARG A 251 0.84 -19.61 10.44
N VAL A 252 -0.15 -19.54 11.29
CA VAL A 252 -1.24 -18.54 11.24
C VAL A 252 -1.07 -17.61 12.41
N VAL A 253 -0.98 -16.29 12.15
CA VAL A 253 -0.88 -15.27 13.20
C VAL A 253 -2.01 -14.26 13.09
N GLU A 254 -2.53 -13.82 14.24
CA GLU A 254 -3.59 -12.83 14.32
C GLU A 254 -3.25 -11.78 15.38
N ASN A 255 -3.45 -10.51 15.07
CA ASN A 255 -3.37 -9.39 16.04
C ASN A 255 -2.10 -9.37 16.90
N LEU A 256 -0.94 -9.71 16.34
CA LEU A 256 0.33 -9.61 17.03
C LEU A 256 0.86 -8.17 17.02
N PRO A 257 1.64 -7.77 18.03
CA PRO A 257 2.49 -6.58 17.94
C PRO A 257 3.41 -6.66 16.72
N TYR A 258 3.70 -5.51 16.12
CA TYR A 258 4.40 -5.47 14.82
C TYR A 258 5.77 -6.16 14.84
N GLU A 259 6.59 -5.95 15.88
CA GLU A 259 7.90 -6.58 16.01
C GLU A 259 7.81 -8.11 16.12
N GLU A 260 6.86 -8.61 16.92
CA GLU A 260 6.63 -10.06 17.05
C GLU A 260 6.11 -10.66 15.75
N TYR A 261 5.25 -9.93 15.03
CA TYR A 261 4.79 -10.31 13.71
C TYR A 261 5.95 -10.48 12.72
N LEU A 262 6.87 -9.50 12.66
CA LEU A 262 8.05 -9.56 11.78
C LEU A 262 8.99 -10.71 12.16
N LYS A 263 9.17 -10.98 13.45
CA LYS A 263 9.99 -12.08 13.95
C LYS A 263 9.39 -13.43 13.50
N GLN A 264 8.10 -13.65 13.73
CA GLN A 264 7.45 -14.91 13.33
C GLN A 264 7.41 -15.08 11.81
N MET A 265 7.31 -14.00 11.05
CA MET A 265 7.43 -14.00 9.60
C MET A 265 8.83 -14.47 9.18
N SER A 266 9.90 -13.94 9.77
CA SER A 266 11.30 -14.28 9.40
C SER A 266 11.69 -15.74 9.66
N GLU A 267 10.91 -16.47 10.45
CA GLU A 267 11.09 -17.92 10.71
C GLU A 267 10.37 -18.80 9.67
N SER A 268 9.82 -18.21 8.62
CA SER A 268 9.04 -18.91 7.59
C SER A 268 9.71 -18.78 6.23
N HIS A 269 9.25 -19.54 5.24
CA HIS A 269 9.83 -19.55 3.88
C HIS A 269 8.94 -18.77 2.89
N VAL A 270 7.63 -18.89 3.05
CA VAL A 270 6.65 -18.37 2.09
C VAL A 270 5.58 -17.57 2.84
N ILE A 271 5.33 -16.33 2.41
CA ILE A 271 4.21 -15.53 2.90
C ILE A 271 3.00 -15.64 1.98
N LEU A 272 1.81 -15.78 2.57
CA LEU A 272 0.53 -15.64 1.88
C LEU A 272 -0.04 -14.27 2.22
N ASP A 273 -0.09 -13.33 1.24
CA ASP A 273 -0.41 -11.93 1.55
C ASP A 273 -1.85 -11.56 1.18
N GLN A 274 -2.16 -11.43 -0.10
CA GLN A 274 -3.51 -11.04 -0.54
C GLN A 274 -3.83 -11.57 -1.95
N LEU A 275 -5.13 -11.79 -2.21
CA LEU A 275 -5.63 -12.38 -3.44
C LEU A 275 -6.08 -11.31 -4.45
N TYR A 276 -6.74 -10.24 -3.97
CA TYR A 276 -7.40 -9.26 -4.83
C TYR A 276 -6.50 -8.05 -5.11
N SER A 277 -5.30 -8.29 -5.65
CA SER A 277 -4.37 -7.23 -6.02
C SER A 277 -3.60 -7.57 -7.28
N TYR A 278 -3.18 -6.55 -8.01
CA TYR A 278 -2.31 -6.67 -9.19
C TYR A 278 -0.83 -6.52 -8.84
N THR A 279 -0.56 -5.97 -7.66
CA THR A 279 0.76 -5.58 -7.19
C THR A 279 0.99 -6.11 -5.78
N PRO A 280 2.20 -6.56 -5.40
CA PRO A 280 2.52 -6.86 -4.02
C PRO A 280 2.42 -5.61 -3.16
N ALA A 281 1.72 -5.72 -2.02
CA ALA A 281 1.59 -4.62 -1.08
C ALA A 281 2.69 -4.65 0.00
N THR A 282 2.64 -3.68 0.92
CA THR A 282 3.67 -3.46 1.96
C THR A 282 4.08 -4.75 2.69
N ASN A 283 3.11 -5.59 3.04
CA ASN A 283 3.38 -6.80 3.82
C ASN A 283 4.17 -7.85 3.00
N ALA A 284 3.79 -8.10 1.74
CA ALA A 284 4.54 -8.95 0.83
C ALA A 284 5.95 -8.40 0.59
N LEU A 285 6.08 -7.09 0.35
CA LEU A 285 7.37 -6.46 0.07
C LEU A 285 8.32 -6.51 1.29
N ILE A 286 7.80 -6.33 2.51
CA ILE A 286 8.59 -6.50 3.75
C ILE A 286 9.07 -7.95 3.90
N ALA A 287 8.19 -8.93 3.64
CA ALA A 287 8.57 -10.34 3.66
C ALA A 287 9.64 -10.67 2.61
N MET A 288 9.46 -10.18 1.39
CA MET A 288 10.44 -10.33 0.31
C MET A 288 11.77 -9.67 0.64
N ALA A 289 11.76 -8.50 1.31
CA ALA A 289 12.97 -7.85 1.81
C ALA A 289 13.69 -8.68 2.89
N GLN A 290 12.97 -9.51 3.63
CA GLN A 290 13.56 -10.50 4.54
C GLN A 290 14.05 -11.76 3.82
N GLY A 291 13.77 -11.95 2.53
CA GLY A 291 14.14 -13.13 1.77
C GLY A 291 13.05 -14.21 1.71
N LEU A 292 11.81 -13.92 2.14
CA LEU A 292 10.71 -14.85 1.94
C LEU A 292 10.21 -14.80 0.49
N VAL A 293 9.63 -15.91 0.03
CA VAL A 293 8.89 -15.95 -1.23
C VAL A 293 7.45 -15.50 -0.99
N ALA A 294 6.94 -14.58 -1.79
CA ALA A 294 5.57 -14.08 -1.64
C ALA A 294 4.60 -14.82 -2.57
N VAL A 295 3.46 -15.23 -2.01
CA VAL A 295 2.24 -15.60 -2.74
C VAL A 295 1.29 -14.43 -2.62
N SER A 296 1.11 -13.68 -3.69
CA SER A 296 0.33 -12.43 -3.72
C SER A 296 -0.07 -12.09 -5.16
N GLY A 297 -0.82 -11.01 -5.36
CA GLY A 297 -1.00 -10.46 -6.70
C GLY A 297 0.33 -9.94 -7.27
N ALA A 298 0.64 -10.36 -8.50
CA ALA A 298 1.75 -9.86 -9.31
C ALA A 298 1.45 -10.16 -10.78
N GLU A 299 0.46 -9.47 -11.31
CA GLU A 299 -0.02 -9.70 -12.67
C GLU A 299 1.07 -9.40 -13.74
N PRO A 300 1.05 -10.09 -14.89
CA PRO A 300 1.98 -9.80 -15.98
C PRO A 300 2.01 -8.32 -16.36
N GLU A 301 0.86 -7.64 -16.36
CA GLU A 301 0.74 -6.22 -16.70
C GLU A 301 1.51 -5.32 -15.72
N TYR A 302 1.60 -5.72 -14.45
CA TYR A 302 2.40 -5.00 -13.48
C TYR A 302 3.90 -5.10 -13.81
N TYR A 303 4.39 -6.31 -14.10
CA TYR A 303 5.79 -6.51 -14.48
C TYR A 303 6.16 -5.75 -15.77
N ASP A 304 5.29 -5.80 -16.77
CA ASP A 304 5.47 -5.08 -18.04
C ASP A 304 5.48 -3.56 -17.80
N PHE A 305 4.60 -3.06 -16.92
CA PHE A 305 4.52 -1.65 -16.56
C PHE A 305 5.79 -1.13 -15.86
N ILE A 306 6.38 -1.91 -14.95
CA ILE A 306 7.64 -1.53 -14.29
C ILE A 306 8.89 -1.91 -15.11
N GLY A 307 8.73 -2.52 -16.28
CA GLY A 307 9.83 -2.96 -17.16
C GLY A 307 10.65 -4.12 -16.61
N GLU A 308 10.07 -4.95 -15.71
CA GLU A 308 10.78 -6.08 -15.12
C GLU A 308 10.59 -7.37 -15.94
N ASN A 309 11.62 -7.74 -16.67
CA ASN A 309 11.58 -8.90 -17.57
C ASN A 309 12.41 -10.10 -17.09
N LYS A 310 13.24 -9.92 -16.06
CA LYS A 310 14.25 -10.91 -15.66
C LYS A 310 13.96 -11.55 -14.30
N CYS A 311 13.44 -10.78 -13.36
CA CYS A 311 13.28 -11.19 -11.96
C CYS A 311 11.79 -11.13 -11.57
N ARG A 312 11.10 -12.28 -11.60
CA ARG A 312 9.68 -12.41 -11.28
C ARG A 312 9.48 -13.43 -10.15
N PRO A 313 9.94 -13.12 -8.92
CA PRO A 313 10.00 -14.08 -7.81
C PRO A 313 8.65 -14.33 -7.15
N ILE A 314 7.66 -13.47 -7.39
CA ILE A 314 6.36 -13.53 -6.72
C ILE A 314 5.53 -14.63 -7.38
N ILE A 315 5.01 -15.53 -6.57
CA ILE A 315 4.05 -16.55 -7.01
C ILE A 315 2.68 -15.86 -7.12
N ASN A 316 2.35 -15.46 -8.36
CA ASN A 316 1.07 -14.83 -8.64
C ASN A 316 -0.09 -15.80 -8.46
N VAL A 317 -1.12 -15.39 -7.74
CA VAL A 317 -2.38 -16.11 -7.57
C VAL A 317 -3.53 -15.30 -8.16
N SER A 318 -4.35 -15.97 -8.96
CA SER A 318 -5.49 -15.35 -9.64
C SER A 318 -6.80 -15.77 -9.00
N PRO A 319 -7.67 -14.81 -8.62
CA PRO A 319 -9.00 -15.14 -8.13
C PRO A 319 -9.96 -15.55 -9.26
N LEU A 320 -9.55 -15.43 -10.52
CA LEU A 320 -10.36 -15.76 -11.71
C LEU A 320 -10.23 -17.22 -12.15
N VAL A 321 -9.28 -17.97 -11.59
CA VAL A 321 -9.01 -19.35 -11.98
C VAL A 321 -9.31 -20.26 -10.80
N ASP A 322 -10.27 -21.14 -10.98
CA ASP A 322 -10.64 -22.11 -9.95
C ASP A 322 -9.47 -23.04 -9.62
N GLY A 323 -9.18 -23.20 -8.33
CA GLY A 323 -8.10 -24.04 -7.85
C GLY A 323 -6.68 -23.49 -8.03
N ASP A 324 -6.53 -22.27 -8.56
CA ASP A 324 -5.19 -21.69 -8.80
C ASP A 324 -4.37 -21.57 -7.52
N ILE A 325 -4.98 -21.15 -6.41
CA ILE A 325 -4.28 -21.02 -5.13
C ILE A 325 -3.72 -22.40 -4.69
N ASP A 326 -4.57 -23.43 -4.68
CA ASP A 326 -4.15 -24.79 -4.30
C ASP A 326 -3.03 -25.28 -5.22
N ALA A 327 -3.19 -25.12 -6.53
CA ALA A 327 -2.17 -25.53 -7.53
C ALA A 327 -0.83 -24.81 -7.32
N LYS A 328 -0.83 -23.49 -7.02
CA LYS A 328 0.39 -22.72 -6.77
C LYS A 328 1.07 -23.14 -5.45
N LEU A 329 0.29 -23.36 -4.39
CA LEU A 329 0.85 -23.81 -3.12
C LEU A 329 1.39 -25.25 -3.22
N GLU A 330 0.70 -26.16 -3.92
CA GLU A 330 1.21 -27.50 -4.20
C GLU A 330 2.50 -27.46 -5.04
N TRP A 331 2.53 -26.58 -6.06
CA TRP A 331 3.73 -26.38 -6.88
C TRP A 331 4.92 -25.95 -6.02
N ILE A 332 4.75 -25.03 -5.07
CA ILE A 332 5.81 -24.63 -4.14
C ILE A 332 6.33 -25.82 -3.33
N VAL A 333 5.44 -26.65 -2.77
CA VAL A 333 5.82 -27.83 -1.97
C VAL A 333 6.56 -28.86 -2.81
N GLN A 334 6.14 -29.04 -4.07
CA GLN A 334 6.77 -30.00 -5.00
C GLN A 334 8.12 -29.50 -5.53
N ASN A 335 8.29 -28.18 -5.65
CA ASN A 335 9.49 -27.55 -6.21
C ASN A 335 10.28 -26.77 -5.15
N LYS A 336 10.27 -27.21 -3.90
CA LYS A 336 10.94 -26.55 -2.78
C LYS A 336 12.46 -26.32 -2.99
N HIS A 337 13.10 -27.09 -3.89
CA HIS A 337 14.47 -26.88 -4.32
C HIS A 337 14.71 -25.53 -5.03
N LEU A 338 13.66 -24.86 -5.49
CA LEU A 338 13.74 -23.52 -6.08
C LEU A 338 13.69 -22.38 -5.02
N LEU A 339 13.29 -22.68 -3.80
CA LEU A 339 13.12 -21.67 -2.74
C LEU A 339 14.41 -20.89 -2.42
N PRO A 340 15.61 -21.51 -2.39
CA PRO A 340 16.85 -20.75 -2.22
C PRO A 340 17.01 -19.66 -3.27
N ARG A 341 16.85 -19.98 -4.54
CA ARG A 341 16.93 -19.01 -5.63
C ARG A 341 15.86 -17.93 -5.52
N LEU A 342 14.59 -18.31 -5.31
CA LEU A 342 13.48 -17.38 -5.20
C LEU A 342 13.61 -16.46 -3.98
N SER A 343 14.23 -16.92 -2.91
CA SER A 343 14.53 -16.13 -1.71
C SER A 343 15.46 -14.94 -2.05
N HIS A 344 16.57 -15.20 -2.74
CA HIS A 344 17.48 -14.15 -3.19
C HIS A 344 16.82 -13.21 -4.22
N GLU A 345 16.12 -13.77 -5.21
CA GLU A 345 15.40 -13.00 -6.22
C GLU A 345 14.31 -12.10 -5.58
N SER A 346 13.64 -12.56 -4.52
CA SER A 346 12.64 -11.76 -3.77
C SER A 346 13.25 -10.47 -3.21
N ARG A 347 14.37 -10.58 -2.51
CA ARG A 347 15.05 -9.40 -1.98
C ARG A 347 15.61 -8.51 -3.08
N GLU A 348 16.23 -9.11 -4.12
CA GLU A 348 16.76 -8.36 -5.26
C GLU A 348 15.65 -7.54 -5.95
N PHE A 349 14.47 -8.13 -6.13
CA PHE A 349 13.31 -7.44 -6.68
C PHE A 349 12.94 -6.20 -5.85
N VAL A 350 12.83 -6.35 -4.52
CA VAL A 350 12.48 -5.24 -3.62
C VAL A 350 13.56 -4.16 -3.65
N MET A 351 14.84 -4.53 -3.59
CA MET A 351 15.95 -3.57 -3.65
C MET A 351 15.95 -2.78 -4.97
N ARG A 352 15.58 -3.39 -6.08
CA ARG A 352 15.54 -2.73 -7.39
C ARG A 352 14.34 -1.81 -7.57
N HIS A 353 13.15 -2.21 -7.08
CA HIS A 353 11.91 -1.54 -7.41
C HIS A 353 11.27 -0.77 -6.25
N ASN A 354 11.52 -1.19 -5.01
CA ASN A 354 10.83 -0.71 -3.81
C ASN A 354 11.77 -0.23 -2.70
N ASP A 355 13.09 -0.29 -2.90
CA ASP A 355 14.01 0.34 -1.94
C ASP A 355 13.63 1.80 -1.71
N TYR A 356 13.61 2.23 -0.44
CA TYR A 356 13.12 3.56 -0.07
C TYR A 356 13.91 4.69 -0.73
N MET A 357 15.21 4.49 -1.01
CA MET A 357 16.04 5.47 -1.73
C MET A 357 15.64 5.56 -3.20
N VAL A 358 15.35 4.43 -3.86
CA VAL A 358 14.85 4.38 -5.24
C VAL A 358 13.49 5.07 -5.36
N VAL A 359 12.58 4.77 -4.41
CA VAL A 359 11.26 5.40 -4.37
C VAL A 359 11.37 6.90 -4.09
N ALA A 360 12.26 7.31 -3.18
CA ALA A 360 12.49 8.73 -2.90
C ALA A 360 13.03 9.49 -4.12
N GLN A 361 13.94 8.89 -4.87
CA GLN A 361 14.46 9.47 -6.10
C GLN A 361 13.37 9.69 -7.14
N ARG A 362 12.49 8.69 -7.38
CA ARG A 362 11.34 8.82 -8.30
C ARG A 362 10.41 9.97 -7.90
N HIS A 363 10.13 10.12 -6.61
CA HIS A 363 9.31 11.22 -6.09
C HIS A 363 10.01 12.57 -6.33
N GLU A 364 11.28 12.67 -5.99
CA GLU A 364 12.06 13.89 -6.13
C GLU A 364 12.15 14.34 -7.60
N GLU A 365 12.44 13.44 -8.52
CA GLU A 365 12.50 13.70 -9.96
C GLU A 365 11.15 14.20 -10.49
N PHE A 366 10.06 13.58 -10.07
CA PHE A 366 8.72 14.02 -10.46
C PHE A 366 8.39 15.41 -9.92
N TRP A 367 8.65 15.67 -8.63
CA TRP A 367 8.42 17.00 -8.05
C TRP A 367 9.25 18.07 -8.73
N LYS A 368 10.55 17.83 -8.99
CA LYS A 368 11.42 18.76 -9.70
C LYS A 368 10.90 19.06 -11.11
N LYS A 369 10.44 18.04 -11.84
CA LYS A 369 9.84 18.20 -13.17
C LYS A 369 8.62 19.13 -13.14
N ILE A 370 7.70 18.90 -12.21
CA ILE A 370 6.47 19.70 -12.08
C ILE A 370 6.80 21.12 -11.61
N LEU A 371 7.67 21.29 -10.62
CA LEU A 371 8.10 22.60 -10.14
C LEU A 371 8.77 23.42 -11.24
N LYS A 372 9.63 22.80 -12.03
CA LYS A 372 10.27 23.44 -13.18
C LYS A 372 9.23 23.92 -14.19
N ALA A 373 8.31 23.07 -14.59
CA ALA A 373 7.23 23.42 -15.52
C ALA A 373 6.31 24.53 -14.98
N LYS A 374 6.15 24.65 -13.66
CA LYS A 374 5.25 25.63 -13.03
C LYS A 374 5.89 27.03 -12.87
N TYR A 375 7.21 27.11 -12.71
CA TYR A 375 7.89 28.34 -12.30
C TYR A 375 9.01 28.81 -13.21
N GLU A 376 9.44 28.00 -14.19
CA GLU A 376 10.53 28.35 -15.12
C GLU A 376 10.05 28.51 -16.56
N THR A 377 8.72 28.53 -16.77
CA THR A 377 8.05 28.95 -18.01
C THR A 377 7.64 30.42 -17.87
#